data_3883ae45c85e01c1e2a4f7660a2dd27d
#
_entry.id   3883ae45c85e01c1e2a4f7660a2dd27d
#
_cell.length_a   1.000
_cell.length_b   1.000
_cell.length_c   1.000
_cell.angle_alpha   90.00
_cell.angle_beta   90.00
_cell.angle_gamma   90.00
#
_symmetry.space_group_name_H-M   'P 1'
#
loop_
_entity.id
_entity.type
_entity.pdbx_description
1 polymer ?
#
loop_
_entity_poly.entity_id
_entity_poly.type
_entity_poly.pdbx_seq_one_letter_code
_entity_poly.pdbx_strand_id
1 'polypeptide(L)'
;MTPTKQTTLLFFLLIFSIYCALTIGQSWDEETELLRGKITLEYLLSLGDVDKKILYREYYSPIYWSLSYLLTKIFPSQFQIEAGHIINLFFSLSVIFGIGKFSKELFNKKVGKLCFLILFFYPIFFGHMAMNNKDMILAL
;
A
#
# COMPACT_ATOMS: atom_id res chain seq x y z
N MET A 1 -1.42 -29.85 1.04
CA MET A 1 -0.93 -29.19 -0.18
C MET A 1 0.58 -29.29 -0.18
N THR A 2 1.18 -29.77 -1.26
CA THR A 2 2.64 -29.86 -1.40
C THR A 2 3.24 -28.44 -1.46
N PRO A 3 4.49 -28.21 -1.02
CA PRO A 3 5.11 -26.89 -1.04
C PRO A 3 5.06 -26.22 -2.43
N THR A 4 5.27 -26.98 -3.49
CA THR A 4 5.16 -26.52 -4.88
C THR A 4 3.78 -25.94 -5.22
N LYS A 5 2.69 -26.64 -4.85
CA LYS A 5 1.31 -26.14 -5.09
C LYS A 5 0.99 -24.86 -4.32
N GLN A 6 1.57 -24.66 -3.12
CA GLN A 6 1.41 -23.44 -2.36
C GLN A 6 2.12 -22.25 -3.02
N THR A 7 3.36 -22.44 -3.46
CA THR A 7 4.13 -21.42 -4.17
C THR A 7 3.44 -21.02 -5.48
N THR A 8 2.95 -21.98 -6.23
CA THR A 8 2.21 -21.72 -7.47
C THR A 8 0.95 -20.88 -7.20
N LEU A 9 0.17 -21.20 -6.17
CA LEU A 9 -1.02 -20.43 -5.81
C LEU A 9 -0.65 -19.00 -5.44
N LEU A 10 0.35 -18.79 -4.58
CA LEU A 10 0.79 -17.45 -4.18
C LEU A 10 1.28 -16.62 -5.36
N PHE A 11 1.96 -17.24 -6.32
CA PHE A 11 2.40 -16.60 -7.54
C PHE A 11 1.21 -16.10 -8.39
N PHE A 12 0.18 -16.93 -8.58
CA PHE A 12 -1.02 -16.53 -9.29
C PHE A 12 -1.79 -15.41 -8.57
N LEU A 13 -1.90 -15.47 -7.23
CA LEU A 13 -2.53 -14.42 -6.44
C LEU A 13 -1.77 -13.10 -6.56
N LEU A 14 -0.45 -13.13 -6.57
CA LEU A 14 0.38 -11.94 -6.75
C LEU A 14 0.20 -11.33 -8.15
N ILE A 15 0.24 -12.15 -9.21
CA ILE A 15 0.00 -11.67 -10.58
C ILE A 15 -1.39 -11.05 -10.70
N PHE A 16 -2.40 -11.70 -10.14
CA PHE A 16 -3.77 -11.19 -10.16
C PHE A 16 -3.88 -9.85 -9.42
N SER A 17 -3.24 -9.72 -8.25
CA SER A 17 -3.23 -8.47 -7.49
C SER A 17 -2.52 -7.34 -8.24
N ILE A 18 -1.40 -7.62 -8.90
CA ILE A 18 -0.68 -6.65 -9.74
C ILE A 18 -1.55 -6.23 -10.92
N TYR A 19 -2.20 -7.18 -11.60
CA TYR A 19 -3.12 -6.87 -12.68
C TYR A 19 -4.26 -5.95 -12.21
N CYS A 20 -4.89 -6.26 -11.08
CA CYS A 20 -5.92 -5.41 -10.50
C CYS A 20 -5.39 -4.01 -10.16
N ALA A 21 -4.22 -3.90 -9.56
CA ALA A 21 -3.60 -2.62 -9.20
C ALA A 21 -3.28 -1.75 -10.42
N LEU A 22 -2.92 -2.35 -11.55
CA LEU A 22 -2.63 -1.62 -12.79
C LEU A 22 -3.88 -1.26 -13.59
N THR A 23 -5.00 -1.96 -13.37
CA THR A 23 -6.26 -1.75 -14.12
C THR A 23 -7.30 -0.96 -13.34
N ILE A 24 -7.10 -0.80 -12.03
CA ILE A 24 -7.96 0.06 -11.21
C ILE A 24 -7.73 1.52 -11.62
N GLY A 25 -8.80 2.25 -11.90
CA GLY A 25 -8.70 3.65 -12.27
C GLY A 25 -8.22 4.52 -11.10
N GLN A 26 -7.78 5.72 -11.42
CA GLN A 26 -7.40 6.74 -10.44
C GLN A 26 -8.58 7.07 -9.51
N SER A 27 -8.37 7.05 -8.20
CA SER A 27 -9.34 7.54 -7.23
C SER A 27 -9.28 9.08 -7.14
N TRP A 28 -10.37 9.70 -6.73
CA TRP A 28 -10.51 11.16 -6.73
C TRP A 28 -9.55 11.89 -5.79
N ASP A 29 -9.00 11.22 -4.79
CA ASP A 29 -8.12 11.79 -3.78
C ASP A 29 -6.62 11.49 -4.00
N GLU A 30 -6.27 10.54 -4.86
CA GLU A 30 -4.88 10.13 -5.11
C GLU A 30 -3.97 11.26 -5.62
N GLU A 31 -4.47 12.09 -6.51
CA GLU A 31 -3.71 13.24 -7.01
C GLU A 31 -3.43 14.24 -5.87
N THR A 32 -4.41 14.45 -5.00
CA THR A 32 -4.27 15.32 -3.82
C THR A 32 -3.25 14.74 -2.85
N GLU A 33 -3.22 13.43 -2.66
CA GLU A 33 -2.27 12.73 -1.79
C GLU A 33 -0.84 12.79 -2.33
N LEU A 34 -0.69 12.65 -3.63
CA LEU A 34 0.61 12.80 -4.30
C LEU A 34 1.14 14.23 -4.14
N LEU A 35 0.27 15.23 -4.31
CA LEU A 35 0.61 16.65 -4.06
C LEU A 35 1.01 16.90 -2.61
N ARG A 36 0.30 16.32 -1.65
CA ARG A 36 0.64 16.39 -0.23
C ARG A 36 1.98 15.76 0.09
N GLY A 37 2.26 14.60 -0.51
CA GLY A 37 3.57 13.96 -0.39
C GLY A 37 4.70 14.86 -0.87
N LYS A 38 4.50 15.56 -1.98
CA LYS A 38 5.43 16.55 -2.51
C LYS A 38 5.66 17.70 -1.52
N ILE A 39 4.59 18.35 -1.07
CA ILE A 39 4.66 19.49 -0.16
C ILE A 39 5.31 19.10 1.17
N THR A 40 4.96 17.93 1.71
CA THR A 40 5.55 17.45 2.95
C THR A 40 7.05 17.18 2.79
N LEU A 41 7.46 16.61 1.67
CA LEU A 41 8.87 16.39 1.37
C LEU A 41 9.64 17.71 1.25
N GLU A 42 9.09 18.68 0.55
CA GLU A 42 9.66 20.03 0.42
C GLU A 42 9.78 20.71 1.80
N TYR A 43 8.76 20.60 2.64
CA TYR A 43 8.78 21.10 4.02
C TYR A 43 9.90 20.46 4.85
N LEU A 44 10.06 19.14 4.75
CA LEU A 44 11.12 18.41 5.48
C LEU A 44 12.52 18.82 4.99
N LEU A 45 12.69 18.94 3.68
CA LEU A 45 13.99 19.30 3.08
C LEU A 45 14.37 20.77 3.32
N SER A 46 13.39 21.67 3.40
CA SER A 46 13.59 23.11 3.68
C SER A 46 13.68 23.43 5.17
N LEU A 47 13.67 22.40 6.05
CA LEU A 47 13.66 22.58 7.51
C LEU A 47 12.51 23.46 8.03
N GLY A 48 11.38 23.43 7.31
CA GLY A 48 10.16 24.11 7.74
C GLY A 48 9.90 25.47 7.09
N ASP A 49 10.64 25.83 6.04
CA ASP A 49 10.50 27.12 5.32
C ASP A 49 9.43 27.08 4.21
N VAL A 50 8.40 26.24 4.35
CA VAL A 50 7.25 26.17 3.43
C VAL A 50 5.99 26.62 4.16
N ASP A 51 5.06 27.28 3.45
CA ASP A 51 3.82 27.79 4.03
C ASP A 51 3.00 26.69 4.71
N LYS A 52 2.93 26.76 6.04
CA LYS A 52 2.26 25.78 6.91
C LYS A 52 0.76 25.65 6.64
N LYS A 53 0.12 26.65 5.98
CA LYS A 53 -1.32 26.61 5.71
C LYS A 53 -1.76 25.40 4.88
N ILE A 54 -0.85 24.86 4.07
CA ILE A 54 -1.13 23.70 3.20
C ILE A 54 -1.00 22.39 3.99
N LEU A 55 -0.12 22.33 4.98
CA LEU A 55 0.11 21.16 5.84
C LEU A 55 -0.95 21.01 6.96
N TYR A 56 -1.59 22.10 7.35
CA TYR A 56 -2.41 22.17 8.58
C TYR A 56 -3.76 21.46 8.51
N ARG A 57 -4.17 20.95 7.36
CA ARG A 57 -5.54 20.45 7.20
C ARG A 57 -5.74 18.97 7.45
N GLU A 58 -4.67 18.17 7.63
CA GLU A 58 -4.88 16.72 7.71
C GLU A 58 -3.91 16.00 8.66
N TYR A 59 -4.50 15.21 9.55
CA TYR A 59 -3.86 14.41 10.59
C TYR A 59 -3.39 13.02 10.09
N TYR A 60 -3.17 12.86 8.78
CA TYR A 60 -2.73 11.60 8.19
C TYR A 60 -1.21 11.48 8.15
N SER A 61 -0.70 10.27 7.95
CA SER A 61 0.72 9.96 7.99
C SER A 61 1.53 10.71 6.91
N PRO A 62 2.17 11.85 7.24
CA PRO A 62 2.91 12.64 6.25
C PRO A 62 4.15 11.90 5.74
N ILE A 63 4.73 11.02 6.56
CA ILE A 63 5.95 10.26 6.24
C ILE A 63 5.68 9.31 5.08
N TYR A 64 4.54 8.60 5.10
CA TYR A 64 4.21 7.67 4.02
C TYR A 64 3.96 8.39 2.69
N TRP A 65 3.22 9.48 2.70
CA TRP A 65 2.98 10.27 1.49
C TRP A 65 4.27 10.82 0.88
N SER A 66 5.19 11.30 1.72
CA SER A 66 6.51 11.75 1.25
C SER A 66 7.32 10.63 0.64
N LEU A 67 7.31 9.44 1.27
CA LEU A 67 7.99 8.25 0.76
C LEU A 67 7.35 7.77 -0.55
N SER A 68 6.03 7.68 -0.60
CA SER A 68 5.29 7.29 -1.80
C SER A 68 5.58 8.25 -2.95
N TYR A 69 5.52 9.56 -2.71
CA TYR A 69 5.86 10.57 -3.70
C TYR A 69 7.31 10.43 -4.20
N LEU A 70 8.27 10.21 -3.29
CA LEU A 70 9.67 10.03 -3.66
C LEU A 70 9.89 8.80 -4.55
N LEU A 71 9.23 7.69 -4.22
CA LEU A 71 9.32 6.45 -4.99
C LEU A 71 8.59 6.56 -6.34
N THR A 72 7.44 7.21 -6.39
CA THR A 72 6.69 7.40 -7.65
C THR A 72 7.41 8.34 -8.62
N LYS A 73 8.22 9.28 -8.12
CA LYS A 73 9.02 10.19 -8.96
C LYS A 73 10.09 9.50 -9.81
N ILE A 74 10.46 8.27 -9.49
CA ILE A 74 11.39 7.46 -10.31
C ILE A 74 10.75 7.12 -11.66
N PHE A 75 9.41 7.13 -11.73
CA PHE A 75 8.63 6.79 -12.92
C PHE A 75 8.24 8.04 -13.72
N PRO A 76 8.04 7.92 -15.04
CA PRO A 76 7.50 9.00 -15.85
C PRO A 76 6.15 9.48 -15.31
N SER A 77 5.83 10.76 -15.47
CA SER A 77 4.63 11.40 -14.91
C SER A 77 3.32 10.68 -15.25
N GLN A 78 3.23 10.12 -16.45
CA GLN A 78 2.07 9.37 -16.93
C GLN A 78 1.83 8.03 -16.21
N PHE A 79 2.80 7.50 -15.47
CA PHE A 79 2.71 6.23 -14.75
C PHE A 79 2.84 6.39 -13.23
N GLN A 80 2.80 7.61 -12.71
CA GLN A 80 2.99 7.86 -11.28
C GLN A 80 1.83 7.31 -10.44
N ILE A 81 0.61 7.32 -10.94
CA ILE A 81 -0.56 6.75 -10.26
C ILE A 81 -0.44 5.23 -10.19
N GLU A 82 -0.17 4.57 -11.30
CA GLU A 82 0.01 3.11 -11.34
C GLU A 82 1.20 2.67 -10.47
N ALA A 83 2.28 3.44 -10.46
CA ALA A 83 3.41 3.20 -9.56
C ALA A 83 2.99 3.33 -8.09
N GLY A 84 2.18 4.33 -7.75
CA GLY A 84 1.58 4.48 -6.42
C GLY A 84 0.75 3.27 -6.02
N HIS A 85 -0.11 2.77 -6.92
CA HIS A 85 -0.90 1.56 -6.70
C HIS A 85 -0.03 0.33 -6.40
N ILE A 86 1.05 0.14 -7.16
CA ILE A 86 1.98 -0.98 -6.94
C ILE A 86 2.71 -0.84 -5.60
N ILE A 87 3.18 0.35 -5.25
CA ILE A 87 3.84 0.61 -3.97
C ILE A 87 2.87 0.29 -2.82
N ASN A 88 1.64 0.80 -2.88
CA ASN A 88 0.63 0.58 -1.86
C ASN A 88 0.23 -0.91 -1.76
N LEU A 89 0.13 -1.60 -2.90
CA LEU A 89 -0.10 -3.05 -2.95
C LEU A 89 1.00 -3.82 -2.21
N PHE A 90 2.28 -3.48 -2.41
CA PHE A 90 3.39 -4.15 -1.72
C PHE A 90 3.35 -3.95 -0.21
N PHE A 91 3.05 -2.74 0.27
CA PHE A 91 2.86 -2.49 1.69
C PHE A 91 1.68 -3.30 2.24
N SER A 92 0.54 -3.29 1.55
CA SER A 92 -0.65 -4.06 1.96
C SER A 92 -0.41 -5.57 2.01
N LEU A 93 0.30 -6.12 1.03
CA LEU A 93 0.71 -7.52 1.05
C LEU A 93 1.63 -7.82 2.22
N SER A 94 2.53 -6.90 2.58
CA SER A 94 3.40 -7.06 3.75
C SER A 94 2.60 -7.15 5.05
N VAL A 95 1.52 -6.38 5.19
CA VAL A 95 0.56 -6.49 6.32
C VAL A 95 -0.05 -7.88 6.38
N ILE A 96 -0.60 -8.38 5.25
CA ILE A 96 -1.23 -9.70 5.20
C ILE A 96 -0.24 -10.82 5.58
N PHE A 97 0.98 -10.75 5.03
CA PHE A 97 2.04 -11.71 5.37
C PHE A 97 2.45 -11.62 6.84
N GLY A 98 2.58 -10.40 7.37
CA GLY A 98 2.89 -10.15 8.77
C GLY A 98 1.84 -10.75 9.70
N ILE A 99 0.56 -10.46 9.45
CA ILE A 99 -0.55 -11.01 10.24
C ILE A 99 -0.60 -12.55 10.11
N GLY A 100 -0.42 -13.09 8.90
CA GLY A 100 -0.38 -14.55 8.69
C GLY A 100 0.76 -15.21 9.44
N LYS A 101 1.96 -14.60 9.46
CA LYS A 101 3.12 -15.08 10.21
C LYS A 101 2.87 -14.99 11.72
N PHE A 102 2.39 -13.86 12.21
CA PHE A 102 2.08 -13.63 13.61
C PHE A 102 1.01 -14.62 14.13
N SER A 103 -0.07 -14.81 13.38
CA SER A 103 -1.10 -15.80 13.71
C SER A 103 -0.57 -17.23 13.71
N LYS A 104 0.37 -17.56 12.83
CA LYS A 104 1.06 -18.86 12.83
C LYS A 104 1.88 -19.08 14.10
N GLU A 105 2.56 -18.04 14.58
CA GLU A 105 3.41 -18.08 15.79
C GLU A 105 2.57 -18.19 17.06
N LEU A 106 1.48 -17.41 17.15
CA LEU A 106 0.60 -17.43 18.32
C LEU A 106 -0.26 -18.70 18.44
N PHE A 107 -0.69 -19.28 17.33
CA PHE A 107 -1.61 -20.40 17.33
C PHE A 107 -0.99 -21.63 16.65
N ASN A 108 -1.07 -21.67 15.32
CA ASN A 108 -0.49 -22.76 14.52
C ASN A 108 -0.49 -22.42 13.02
N LYS A 109 0.19 -23.28 12.23
CA LYS A 109 0.32 -23.11 10.77
C LYS A 109 -1.02 -23.08 10.01
N LYS A 110 -2.05 -23.76 10.53
CA LYS A 110 -3.39 -23.77 9.88
C LYS A 110 -4.08 -22.42 10.07
N VAL A 111 -4.05 -21.87 11.28
CA VAL A 111 -4.61 -20.55 11.61
C VAL A 111 -3.90 -19.47 10.81
N GLY A 112 -2.56 -19.45 10.77
CA GLY A 112 -1.83 -18.46 9.98
C GLY A 112 -2.21 -18.45 8.49
N LYS A 113 -2.39 -19.64 7.88
CA LYS A 113 -2.86 -19.73 6.49
C LYS A 113 -4.29 -19.24 6.33
N LEU A 114 -5.16 -19.56 7.28
CA LEU A 114 -6.56 -19.11 7.25
C LEU A 114 -6.66 -17.60 7.37
N CYS A 115 -5.92 -16.99 8.29
CA CYS A 115 -5.86 -15.52 8.44
C CYS A 115 -5.38 -14.85 7.15
N PHE A 116 -4.31 -15.36 6.53
CA PHE A 116 -3.83 -14.86 5.25
C PHE A 116 -4.93 -14.91 4.18
N LEU A 117 -5.60 -16.06 4.02
CA LEU A 117 -6.63 -16.24 3.00
C LEU A 117 -7.86 -15.38 3.27
N ILE A 118 -8.31 -15.29 4.52
CA ILE A 118 -9.46 -14.43 4.88
C ILE A 118 -9.15 -12.98 4.53
N LEU A 119 -8.00 -12.44 4.93
CA LEU A 119 -7.64 -11.07 4.66
C LEU A 119 -7.48 -10.83 3.15
N PHE A 120 -6.81 -11.73 2.45
CA PHE A 120 -6.58 -11.59 1.01
C PHE A 120 -7.89 -11.60 0.21
N PHE A 121 -8.84 -12.48 0.57
CA PHE A 121 -10.13 -12.59 -0.14
C PHE A 121 -11.24 -11.73 0.45
N TYR A 122 -10.98 -10.97 1.51
CA TYR A 122 -11.96 -10.02 2.02
C TYR A 122 -12.14 -8.86 1.04
N PRO A 123 -13.33 -8.69 0.41
CA PRO A 123 -13.47 -7.81 -0.76
C PRO A 123 -13.11 -6.35 -0.48
N ILE A 124 -13.48 -5.82 0.70
CA ILE A 124 -13.18 -4.44 1.07
C ILE A 124 -11.66 -4.27 1.22
N PHE A 125 -10.99 -5.18 1.93
CA PHE A 125 -9.55 -5.11 2.12
C PHE A 125 -8.81 -5.24 0.80
N PHE A 126 -9.18 -6.23 -0.03
CA PHE A 126 -8.57 -6.43 -1.34
C PHE A 126 -8.74 -5.21 -2.25
N GLY A 127 -9.94 -4.61 -2.29
CA GLY A 127 -10.21 -3.41 -3.09
C GLY A 127 -9.36 -2.21 -2.64
N HIS A 128 -9.08 -2.08 -1.35
CA HIS A 128 -8.28 -0.99 -0.81
C HIS A 128 -6.76 -1.21 -0.88
N MET A 129 -6.28 -2.44 -1.13
CA MET A 129 -4.85 -2.76 -1.12
C MET A 129 -4.00 -1.91 -2.08
N ALA A 130 -4.55 -1.52 -3.22
CA ALA A 130 -3.83 -0.73 -4.21
C ALA A 130 -4.10 0.78 -4.05
N MET A 131 -5.34 1.19 -3.81
CA MET A 131 -5.77 2.59 -3.91
C MET A 131 -5.84 3.34 -2.56
N ASN A 132 -5.99 2.64 -1.42
CA ASN A 132 -6.10 3.30 -0.12
C ASN A 132 -4.77 3.33 0.62
N ASN A 133 -3.99 4.36 0.37
CA ASN A 133 -2.69 4.55 0.99
C ASN A 133 -2.75 5.16 2.41
N LYS A 134 -3.92 5.57 2.88
CA LYS A 134 -4.12 6.13 4.22
C LYS A 134 -4.23 5.04 5.27
N ASP A 135 -5.22 4.15 5.09
CA ASP A 135 -5.62 3.19 6.12
C ASP A 135 -4.75 1.93 6.10
N MET A 136 -4.30 1.52 4.91
CA MET A 136 -3.51 0.31 4.75
C MET A 136 -2.12 0.41 5.40
N ILE A 137 -1.55 1.61 5.45
CA ILE A 137 -0.25 1.85 6.09
C ILE A 137 -0.36 1.94 7.61
N LEU A 138 -1.49 2.43 8.13
CA LEU A 138 -1.74 2.45 9.58
C LEU A 138 -1.99 1.04 10.14
N ALA A 139 -2.23 0.05 9.28
CA ALA A 139 -2.39 -1.36 9.67
C ALA A 139 -1.03 -2.10 9.83
N LEU A 140 0.10 -1.49 9.42
CA LEU A 140 1.45 -2.00 9.63
C LEU A 140 1.95 -1.73 11.04
#